data_f8209a716323b9309d54dc5472be80d5
#
_entry.id   f8209a716323b9309d54dc5472be80d5
#
_cell.length_a   1.000
_cell.length_b   1.000
_cell.length_c   1.000
_cell.angle_alpha   90.00
_cell.angle_beta   90.00
_cell.angle_gamma   90.00
#
_symmetry.space_group_name_H-M   'P 1'
#
loop_
_entity.id
_entity.type
_entity.pdbx_description
1 polymer ?
#
loop_
_entity_poly.entity_id
_entity_poly.type
_entity_poly.pdbx_seq_one_letter_code
_entity_poly.pdbx_strand_id
1 'polypeptide(L)'
;VNHTPVKLGPLALLLTVISICLTILSILSYTTAGADDRLAQRYAQTTSQRYELEVMGQEALAEFPAGFEAETSDVILSEAKDLSSALWKTIQLDDLTLVIGAVPEGDGSPRVVAWEMNREWNQDTQINNLWDGSGN
;
A
#
# COMPACT_ATOMS: atom_id res chain seq x y z
N VAL A 1 -30.08 -63.70 -23.83
CA VAL A 1 -29.33 -62.44 -23.64
C VAL A 1 -29.73 -61.87 -22.30
N ASN A 2 -28.86 -62.03 -21.27
CA ASN A 2 -29.10 -61.53 -19.94
C ASN A 2 -28.83 -59.99 -19.93
N HIS A 3 -29.90 -59.21 -20.04
CA HIS A 3 -29.82 -57.78 -19.81
C HIS A 3 -29.74 -57.56 -18.29
N THR A 4 -28.54 -57.32 -17.80
CA THR A 4 -28.34 -56.80 -16.44
C THR A 4 -28.88 -55.37 -16.41
N PRO A 5 -29.89 -55.06 -15.56
CA PRO A 5 -30.39 -53.69 -15.43
C PRO A 5 -29.26 -52.82 -14.83
N VAL A 6 -28.66 -51.98 -15.66
CA VAL A 6 -27.68 -50.98 -15.19
C VAL A 6 -28.46 -50.04 -14.25
N LYS A 7 -28.18 -50.09 -12.96
CA LYS A 7 -28.74 -49.17 -11.97
C LYS A 7 -28.17 -47.77 -12.21
N LEU A 8 -28.81 -46.98 -13.06
CA LEU A 8 -28.41 -45.63 -13.44
C LEU A 8 -28.41 -44.62 -12.29
N GLY A 9 -29.11 -44.93 -11.18
CA GLY A 9 -29.24 -44.04 -10.02
C GLY A 9 -27.91 -43.64 -9.38
N PRO A 10 -27.02 -44.58 -9.01
CA PRO A 10 -25.74 -44.23 -8.39
C PRO A 10 -24.81 -43.43 -9.32
N LEU A 11 -24.85 -43.70 -10.62
CA LEU A 11 -24.04 -42.98 -11.62
C LEU A 11 -24.53 -41.53 -11.79
N ALA A 12 -25.85 -41.34 -11.82
CA ALA A 12 -26.42 -39.98 -11.91
C ALA A 12 -26.12 -39.17 -10.65
N LEU A 13 -26.16 -39.77 -9.47
CA LEU A 13 -25.81 -39.09 -8.22
C LEU A 13 -24.34 -38.72 -8.19
N LEU A 14 -23.43 -39.57 -8.65
CA LEU A 14 -22.01 -39.29 -8.72
C LEU A 14 -21.72 -38.14 -9.69
N LEU A 15 -22.38 -38.13 -10.86
CA LEU A 15 -22.22 -37.02 -11.84
C LEU A 15 -22.73 -35.69 -11.29
N THR A 16 -23.84 -35.66 -10.56
CA THR A 16 -24.36 -34.44 -9.95
C THR A 16 -23.40 -33.89 -8.88
N VAL A 17 -22.84 -34.74 -8.04
CA VAL A 17 -21.84 -34.31 -7.02
C VAL A 17 -20.60 -33.75 -7.66
N ILE A 18 -20.04 -34.40 -8.68
CA ILE A 18 -18.87 -33.90 -9.42
C ILE A 18 -19.17 -32.55 -10.06
N SER A 19 -20.34 -32.38 -10.68
CA SER A 19 -20.75 -31.13 -11.31
C SER A 19 -20.83 -29.98 -10.29
N ILE A 20 -21.40 -30.24 -9.11
CA ILE A 20 -21.47 -29.24 -8.03
C ILE A 20 -20.07 -28.88 -7.54
N CYS A 21 -19.20 -29.85 -7.31
CA CYS A 21 -17.81 -29.59 -6.89
C CYS A 21 -17.04 -28.74 -7.91
N LEU A 22 -17.17 -29.05 -9.20
CA LEU A 22 -16.51 -28.30 -10.27
C LEU A 22 -17.03 -26.87 -10.37
N THR A 23 -18.32 -26.62 -10.19
CA THR A 23 -18.91 -25.27 -10.19
C THR A 23 -18.39 -24.45 -9.00
N ILE A 24 -18.33 -25.01 -7.82
CA ILE A 24 -17.82 -24.33 -6.63
C ILE A 24 -16.33 -23.98 -6.81
N LEU A 25 -15.52 -24.93 -7.30
CA LEU A 25 -14.10 -24.68 -7.56
C LEU A 25 -13.89 -23.59 -8.62
N SER A 26 -14.71 -23.55 -9.67
CA SER A 26 -14.65 -22.52 -10.70
C SER A 26 -14.95 -21.13 -10.16
N ILE A 27 -15.98 -21.00 -9.29
CA ILE A 27 -16.34 -19.73 -8.67
C ILE A 27 -15.22 -19.26 -7.73
N LEU A 28 -14.69 -20.15 -6.90
CA LEU A 28 -13.58 -19.84 -6.00
C LEU A 28 -12.34 -19.38 -6.77
N SER A 29 -11.96 -20.08 -7.83
CA SER A 29 -10.83 -19.73 -8.68
C SER A 29 -11.00 -18.36 -9.32
N TYR A 30 -12.19 -18.08 -9.84
CA TYR A 30 -12.49 -16.78 -10.46
C TYR A 30 -12.44 -15.63 -9.43
N THR A 31 -13.01 -15.81 -8.24
CA THR A 31 -13.00 -14.77 -7.20
C THR A 31 -11.60 -14.50 -6.68
N THR A 32 -10.80 -15.56 -6.50
CA THR A 32 -9.38 -15.42 -6.07
C THR A 32 -8.56 -14.68 -7.12
N ALA A 33 -8.67 -15.04 -8.39
CA ALA A 33 -7.96 -14.37 -9.46
C ALA A 33 -8.32 -12.87 -9.56
N GLY A 34 -9.60 -12.51 -9.37
CA GLY A 34 -10.03 -11.11 -9.34
C GLY A 34 -9.50 -10.33 -8.13
N ALA A 35 -9.33 -10.98 -6.98
CA ALA A 35 -8.74 -10.36 -5.79
C ALA A 35 -7.24 -10.11 -5.99
N ASP A 36 -6.52 -11.08 -6.56
CA ASP A 36 -5.09 -10.97 -6.84
C ASP A 36 -4.78 -9.85 -7.84
N ASP A 37 -5.60 -9.72 -8.90
CA ASP A 37 -5.45 -8.64 -9.89
C ASP A 37 -5.62 -7.25 -9.25
N ARG A 38 -6.64 -7.06 -8.41
CA ARG A 38 -6.85 -5.81 -7.68
C ARG A 38 -5.70 -5.49 -6.73
N LEU A 39 -5.16 -6.51 -6.07
CA LEU A 39 -4.01 -6.36 -5.18
C LEU A 39 -2.76 -5.96 -5.96
N ALA A 40 -2.49 -6.61 -7.09
CA ALA A 40 -1.37 -6.29 -7.97
C ALA A 40 -1.46 -4.84 -8.49
N GLN A 41 -2.64 -4.38 -8.90
CA GLN A 41 -2.86 -3.00 -9.34
C GLN A 41 -2.58 -2.00 -8.22
N ARG A 42 -3.03 -2.26 -7.00
CA ARG A 42 -2.76 -1.39 -5.84
C ARG A 42 -1.27 -1.33 -5.52
N TYR A 43 -0.57 -2.47 -5.57
CA TYR A 43 0.87 -2.49 -5.37
C TYR A 43 1.62 -1.71 -6.43
N ALA A 44 1.25 -1.86 -7.70
CA ALA A 44 1.84 -1.11 -8.81
C ALA A 44 1.65 0.40 -8.64
N GLN A 45 0.43 0.83 -8.31
CA GLN A 45 0.12 2.23 -8.04
C GLN A 45 0.93 2.80 -6.87
N THR A 46 0.95 2.09 -5.74
CA THR A 46 1.71 2.51 -4.56
C THR A 46 3.21 2.62 -4.86
N THR A 47 3.74 1.66 -5.62
CA THR A 47 5.15 1.68 -6.00
C THR A 47 5.46 2.86 -6.92
N SER A 48 4.60 3.14 -7.89
CA SER A 48 4.75 4.30 -8.78
C SER A 48 4.76 5.63 -8.01
N GLN A 49 3.81 5.81 -7.09
CA GLN A 49 3.73 7.01 -6.24
C GLN A 49 4.98 7.20 -5.38
N ARG A 50 5.52 6.11 -4.84
CA ARG A 50 6.76 6.17 -4.04
C ARG A 50 7.95 6.61 -4.87
N TYR A 51 8.11 6.08 -6.08
CA TYR A 51 9.19 6.51 -6.99
C TYR A 51 9.04 7.96 -7.42
N GLU A 52 7.82 8.41 -7.71
CA GLU A 52 7.55 9.79 -8.06
C GLU A 52 7.92 10.74 -6.91
N LEU A 53 7.53 10.39 -5.69
CA LEU A 53 7.88 11.18 -4.50
C LEU A 53 9.40 11.20 -4.24
N GLU A 54 10.08 10.07 -4.48
CA GLU A 54 11.54 9.98 -4.38
C GLU A 54 12.25 10.86 -5.41
N VAL A 55 11.77 10.90 -6.65
CA VAL A 55 12.29 11.79 -7.69
C VAL A 55 12.12 13.25 -7.29
N MET A 56 10.92 13.64 -6.81
CA MET A 56 10.68 14.99 -6.30
C MET A 56 11.63 15.35 -5.14
N GLY A 57 11.92 14.40 -4.27
CA GLY A 57 12.89 14.58 -3.18
C GLY A 57 14.31 14.81 -3.68
N GLN A 58 14.74 14.08 -4.68
CA GLN A 58 16.07 14.26 -5.28
C GLN A 58 16.18 15.57 -6.06
N GLU A 59 15.13 15.96 -6.78
CA GLU A 59 15.06 17.29 -7.42
C GLU A 59 15.15 18.41 -6.37
N ALA A 60 14.43 18.26 -5.26
CA ALA A 60 14.51 19.22 -4.16
C ALA A 60 15.93 19.34 -3.58
N LEU A 61 16.65 18.23 -3.43
CA LEU A 61 18.06 18.26 -2.99
C LEU A 61 19.00 18.89 -4.02
N ALA A 62 18.71 18.74 -5.31
CA ALA A 62 19.50 19.38 -6.37
C ALA A 62 19.34 20.91 -6.36
N GLU A 63 18.22 21.41 -5.89
CA GLU A 63 17.94 22.86 -5.73
C GLU A 63 18.33 23.41 -4.35
N PHE A 64 18.90 22.57 -3.49
CA PHE A 64 19.29 22.98 -2.13
C PHE A 64 20.18 24.23 -2.14
N PRO A 65 20.02 25.23 -1.22
CA PRO A 65 19.07 25.26 -0.08
C PRO A 65 17.69 25.83 -0.39
N ALA A 66 17.37 26.11 -1.65
CA ALA A 66 16.09 26.72 -2.03
C ALA A 66 14.89 25.85 -1.62
N GLY A 67 13.92 26.47 -0.95
CA GLY A 67 12.69 25.79 -0.51
C GLY A 67 12.86 24.85 0.69
N PHE A 68 14.01 24.91 1.37
CA PHE A 68 14.20 24.29 2.68
C PHE A 68 14.02 25.34 3.79
N GLU A 69 13.34 24.95 4.86
CA GLU A 69 13.04 25.83 5.99
C GLU A 69 13.83 25.41 7.23
N ALA A 70 14.21 26.39 8.05
CA ALA A 70 14.94 26.11 9.29
C ALA A 70 14.05 25.60 10.43
N GLU A 71 12.73 25.54 10.20
CA GLU A 71 11.78 25.13 11.23
C GLU A 71 11.68 23.59 11.31
N THR A 72 11.89 23.10 12.51
CA THR A 72 11.68 21.71 12.91
C THR A 72 10.21 21.40 12.83
N SER A 73 9.82 20.56 11.90
CA SER A 73 8.51 19.92 11.98
C SER A 73 8.45 19.09 13.27
N ASP A 74 7.52 19.40 14.17
CA ASP A 74 7.36 18.80 15.50
C ASP A 74 7.21 17.27 15.53
N VAL A 75 7.26 16.62 14.38
CA VAL A 75 6.78 15.23 14.21
C VAL A 75 7.88 14.17 14.41
N ILE A 76 9.19 14.49 14.37
CA ILE A 76 10.16 13.40 14.15
C ILE A 76 11.37 13.34 15.09
N LEU A 77 11.64 14.30 16.00
CA LEU A 77 12.97 14.37 16.62
C LEU A 77 13.01 14.24 18.12
N SER A 78 12.77 13.02 18.63
CA SER A 78 13.20 12.66 20.00
C SER A 78 14.69 12.26 20.12
N GLU A 79 15.43 12.00 19.04
CA GLU A 79 16.78 11.43 19.10
C GLU A 79 17.93 12.26 18.50
N ALA A 80 17.66 13.34 17.78
CA ALA A 80 18.72 14.08 17.08
C ALA A 80 19.02 15.45 17.72
N LYS A 81 19.80 15.44 18.78
CA LYS A 81 20.21 16.64 19.53
C LYS A 81 21.27 17.54 18.82
N ASP A 82 21.84 17.11 17.70
CA ASP A 82 22.93 17.82 16.99
C ASP A 82 22.48 18.51 15.68
N LEU A 83 21.18 18.67 15.45
CA LEU A 83 20.61 19.14 14.18
C LEU A 83 20.13 20.59 14.20
N SER A 84 20.71 21.43 15.07
CA SER A 84 20.33 22.85 15.16
C SER A 84 20.59 23.69 13.89
N SER A 85 21.30 23.14 12.91
CA SER A 85 21.56 23.75 11.61
C SER A 85 20.92 23.00 10.43
N ALA A 86 20.08 22.02 10.69
CA ALA A 86 19.40 21.27 9.62
C ALA A 86 18.26 22.10 9.01
N LEU A 87 18.20 22.07 7.69
CA LEU A 87 17.11 22.63 6.92
C LEU A 87 16.16 21.49 6.52
N TRP A 88 14.87 21.75 6.59
CA TRP A 88 13.82 20.74 6.39
C TRP A 88 12.97 21.07 5.19
N LYS A 89 12.56 20.04 4.45
CA LYS A 89 11.58 20.15 3.38
C LYS A 89 10.60 18.99 3.47
N THR A 90 9.32 19.33 3.43
CA THR A 90 8.23 18.36 3.37
C THR A 90 7.59 18.38 2.00
N ILE A 91 7.50 17.23 1.35
CA ILE A 91 6.86 17.04 0.05
C ILE A 91 5.71 16.09 0.24
N GLN A 92 4.53 16.46 -0.22
CA GLN A 92 3.31 15.63 -0.11
C GLN A 92 2.80 15.26 -1.49
N LEU A 93 2.49 13.98 -1.67
CA LEU A 93 1.88 13.42 -2.86
C LEU A 93 0.76 12.47 -2.44
N ASP A 94 -0.49 12.86 -2.66
CA ASP A 94 -1.68 12.16 -2.19
C ASP A 94 -1.64 11.87 -0.66
N ASP A 95 -1.59 10.59 -0.28
CA ASP A 95 -1.51 10.10 1.11
C ASP A 95 -0.07 9.85 1.59
N LEU A 96 0.92 10.14 0.74
CA LEU A 96 2.34 9.98 1.03
C LEU A 96 2.98 11.33 1.34
N THR A 97 3.79 11.35 2.39
CA THR A 97 4.57 12.52 2.80
C THR A 97 6.04 12.12 2.90
N LEU A 98 6.91 12.87 2.22
CA LEU A 98 8.36 12.75 2.31
C LEU A 98 8.89 13.92 3.09
N VAL A 99 9.61 13.64 4.16
CA VAL A 99 10.33 14.64 4.96
C VAL A 99 11.82 14.46 4.73
N ILE A 100 12.46 15.53 4.29
CA ILE A 100 13.89 15.57 3.99
C ILE A 100 14.55 16.55 4.97
N GLY A 101 15.55 16.09 5.72
CA GLY A 101 16.43 16.94 6.52
C GLY A 101 17.82 16.98 5.89
N ALA A 102 18.35 18.15 5.64
CA ALA A 102 19.69 18.35 5.08
C ALA A 102 20.46 19.45 5.82
N VAL A 103 21.76 19.24 5.97
CA VAL A 103 22.70 20.23 6.54
C VAL A 103 23.64 20.70 5.44
N PRO A 104 23.80 22.02 5.25
CA PRO A 104 24.78 22.52 4.28
C PRO A 104 26.21 22.21 4.73
N GLU A 105 26.98 21.59 3.86
CA GLU A 105 28.44 21.43 4.07
C GLU A 105 29.20 22.70 3.64
N GLY A 106 30.49 22.78 3.97
CA GLY A 106 31.28 23.96 3.72
C GLY A 106 31.45 24.35 2.26
N ASP A 107 31.16 23.47 1.33
CA ASP A 107 31.10 23.68 -0.13
C ASP A 107 29.70 24.02 -0.65
N GLY A 108 28.69 24.09 0.24
CA GLY A 108 27.30 24.35 -0.10
C GLY A 108 26.51 23.12 -0.53
N SER A 109 27.13 21.96 -0.56
CA SER A 109 26.40 20.69 -0.88
C SER A 109 25.53 20.24 0.28
N PRO A 110 24.35 19.60 0.02
CA PRO A 110 23.50 19.10 1.06
C PRO A 110 24.02 17.75 1.59
N ARG A 111 24.23 17.64 2.90
CA ARG A 111 24.39 16.36 3.59
C ARG A 111 23.05 15.94 4.16
N VAL A 112 22.45 14.92 3.58
CA VAL A 112 21.16 14.40 4.04
C VAL A 112 21.33 13.77 5.42
N VAL A 113 20.52 14.22 6.38
CA VAL A 113 20.50 13.74 7.77
C VAL A 113 19.20 13.01 8.10
N ALA A 114 18.14 13.27 7.35
CA ALA A 114 16.87 12.56 7.46
C ALA A 114 16.23 12.39 6.07
N TRP A 115 15.67 11.23 5.86
CA TRP A 115 14.89 10.88 4.67
C TRP A 115 13.79 9.93 5.09
N GLU A 116 12.61 10.46 5.38
CA GLU A 116 11.51 9.70 5.92
C GLU A 116 10.28 9.80 5.03
N MET A 117 9.75 8.64 4.66
CA MET A 117 8.54 8.54 3.89
C MET A 117 7.43 7.97 4.77
N ASN A 118 6.43 8.80 5.05
CA ASN A 118 5.27 8.44 5.84
C ASN A 118 4.04 8.37 4.95
N ARG A 119 3.13 7.45 5.28
CA ARG A 119 1.80 7.40 4.69
C ARG A 119 0.79 7.82 5.76
N GLU A 120 -0.04 8.80 5.43
CA GLU A 120 -1.16 9.14 6.28
C GLU A 120 -2.15 7.97 6.28
N TRP A 121 -2.30 7.31 7.43
CA TRP A 121 -3.30 6.27 7.62
C TRP A 121 -4.66 6.92 7.71
N ASN A 122 -5.34 7.07 6.59
CA ASN A 122 -6.74 7.45 6.58
C ASN A 122 -7.56 6.19 6.90
N GLN A 123 -8.00 6.10 8.14
CA GLN A 123 -8.91 5.04 8.56
C GLN A 123 -10.22 5.24 7.82
N ASP A 124 -10.44 4.42 6.79
CA ASP A 124 -11.62 4.48 5.94
C ASP A 124 -12.86 4.43 6.87
N THR A 125 -13.54 5.55 7.00
CA THR A 125 -14.70 5.71 7.90
C THR A 125 -15.84 4.77 7.54
N GLN A 126 -15.78 4.10 6.41
CA GLN A 126 -16.73 3.07 6.01
C GLN A 126 -16.59 1.77 6.83
N ILE A 127 -15.41 1.47 7.38
CA ILE A 127 -15.24 0.29 8.23
C ILE A 127 -15.88 0.50 9.60
N ASN A 128 -15.89 1.73 10.12
CA ASN A 128 -16.54 2.05 11.39
C ASN A 128 -18.07 1.92 11.36
N ASN A 129 -18.69 1.99 10.17
CA ASN A 129 -20.13 1.81 10.01
C ASN A 129 -20.57 0.34 9.84
N LEU A 130 -19.60 -0.59 9.65
CA LEU A 130 -19.90 -2.02 9.56
C LEU A 130 -20.03 -2.72 10.91
N TRP A 131 -19.59 -2.06 11.98
CA TRP A 131 -19.66 -2.58 13.33
C TRP A 131 -20.02 -1.49 14.33
N ASP A 132 -21.31 -1.18 14.45
CA ASP A 132 -21.81 -0.21 15.44
C ASP A 132 -22.11 -0.82 16.82
N GLY A 133 -21.87 -2.13 17.00
CA GLY A 133 -22.07 -2.83 18.27
C GLY A 133 -23.54 -2.93 18.73
N SER A 134 -24.50 -2.48 17.94
CA SER A 134 -25.93 -2.52 18.27
C SER A 134 -26.59 -3.84 17.81
N GLY A 135 -25.98 -4.95 18.16
CA GLY A 135 -26.63 -6.26 18.10
C GLY A 135 -27.54 -6.43 19.31
N ASN A 136 -28.85 -6.16 19.14
CA ASN A 136 -29.89 -6.47 20.09
C ASN A 136 -30.17 -7.98 20.08
#